data_0182754266b89a1e38b5a6ad5121f86a
#
_entry.id   0182754266b89a1e38b5a6ad5121f86a
#
_cell.length_a   1.000
_cell.length_b   1.000
_cell.length_c   1.000
_cell.angle_alpha   90.00
_cell.angle_beta   90.00
_cell.angle_gamma   90.00
#
_symmetry.space_group_name_H-M   'P 1'
#
loop_
_entity.id
_entity.type
_entity.pdbx_description
1 polymer ?
#
loop_
_entity_poly.entity_id
_entity_poly.type
_entity_poly.pdbx_seq_one_letter_code
_entity_poly.pdbx_strand_id
1 'polypeptide(L)'
;MAEAISVSGPISGSDKTLRFETGKLAPQSQGAVVASIGKTTVLVTANAAKGVRDGIDFFPLTVDVEERAYAAGKIPGSFFRREGRPSQQAILTCRLIDRPLRPAFPDGYRNETQIVVTVLGADQVNPHDVLAINASSAALMISGIPFDGPIGAVRVAYSQEGTWVAHPTFEEGDAGTFELVVAGRELDNGDVAIMMVEAGGTEKSFEFYANGAPKVSEAVIAAGLEASKQWIKESIKLQRQLTASVIAARGKIEPLTYTPVLDYSAEVYAAVERVATAKLQPAIRISLKKDRNAAIDEATAATVRSEEHTSELQSHSFISYAV
;
A
#
# COMPACT_ATOMS: atom_id res chain seq x y z
N MET A 1 -10.09 -31.76 -0.17
CA MET A 1 -9.76 -30.38 -0.56
C MET A 1 -10.23 -29.47 0.56
N ALA A 2 -9.41 -28.53 1.01
CA ALA A 2 -9.83 -27.57 2.02
C ALA A 2 -11.03 -26.77 1.48
N GLU A 3 -12.02 -26.53 2.32
CA GLU A 3 -13.21 -25.76 1.98
C GLU A 3 -12.82 -24.27 1.79
N ALA A 4 -13.38 -23.66 0.74
CA ALA A 4 -13.12 -22.24 0.49
C ALA A 4 -13.82 -21.38 1.55
N ILE A 5 -13.09 -20.44 2.10
CA ILE A 5 -13.61 -19.41 2.98
C ILE A 5 -13.74 -18.13 2.17
N SER A 6 -14.94 -17.56 2.08
CA SER A 6 -15.16 -16.33 1.31
C SER A 6 -16.04 -15.34 2.08
N VAL A 7 -15.74 -14.07 1.86
CA VAL A 7 -16.53 -12.93 2.34
C VAL A 7 -16.77 -11.99 1.18
N SER A 8 -17.89 -11.28 1.19
CA SER A 8 -18.21 -10.28 0.18
C SER A 8 -19.09 -9.19 0.77
N GLY A 9 -19.01 -8.01 0.22
CA GLY A 9 -19.83 -6.87 0.60
C GLY A 9 -19.98 -5.87 -0.53
N PRO A 10 -21.07 -5.09 -0.52
CA PRO A 10 -21.29 -4.05 -1.50
C PRO A 10 -20.28 -2.92 -1.32
N ILE A 11 -19.98 -2.22 -2.41
CA ILE A 11 -19.26 -0.96 -2.42
C ILE A 11 -20.32 0.15 -2.41
N SER A 12 -20.37 0.93 -1.34
CA SER A 12 -21.36 2.00 -1.18
C SER A 12 -21.30 3.01 -2.33
N GLY A 13 -22.48 3.37 -2.84
CA GLY A 13 -22.60 4.29 -3.97
C GLY A 13 -22.40 3.65 -5.35
N SER A 14 -22.30 2.31 -5.41
CA SER A 14 -22.21 1.56 -6.67
C SER A 14 -23.01 0.25 -6.60
N ASP A 15 -23.19 -0.40 -7.74
CA ASP A 15 -23.77 -1.75 -7.86
C ASP A 15 -22.71 -2.86 -7.71
N LYS A 16 -21.45 -2.47 -7.44
CA LYS A 16 -20.31 -3.38 -7.39
C LYS A 16 -20.20 -4.06 -6.03
N THR A 17 -19.63 -5.25 -6.06
CA THR A 17 -19.35 -6.07 -4.86
C THR A 17 -17.86 -6.39 -4.81
N LEU A 18 -17.24 -6.11 -3.68
CA LEU A 18 -15.89 -6.56 -3.36
C LEU A 18 -15.97 -7.93 -2.69
N ARG A 19 -15.19 -8.89 -3.17
CA ARG A 19 -15.14 -10.25 -2.62
C ARG A 19 -13.69 -10.65 -2.34
N PHE A 20 -13.50 -11.34 -1.21
CA PHE A 20 -12.26 -12.04 -0.87
C PHE A 20 -12.54 -13.52 -0.62
N GLU A 21 -11.65 -14.37 -1.11
CA GLU A 21 -11.72 -15.84 -0.94
C GLU A 21 -10.33 -16.39 -0.64
N THR A 22 -10.26 -17.38 0.26
CA THR A 22 -9.02 -18.11 0.55
C THR A 22 -9.27 -19.61 0.67
N GLY A 23 -8.21 -20.41 0.55
CA GLY A 23 -8.21 -21.85 0.84
C GLY A 23 -8.26 -22.77 -0.36
N LYS A 24 -8.55 -22.29 -1.57
CA LYS A 24 -8.54 -23.11 -2.80
C LYS A 24 -7.23 -23.10 -3.55
N LEU A 25 -6.64 -21.90 -3.71
CA LEU A 25 -5.46 -21.68 -4.51
C LEU A 25 -4.25 -21.42 -3.63
N ALA A 26 -3.06 -21.75 -4.14
CA ALA A 26 -1.77 -21.53 -3.51
C ALA A 26 -1.67 -22.04 -2.04
N PRO A 27 -1.99 -23.30 -1.73
CA PRO A 27 -2.04 -23.81 -0.34
C PRO A 27 -0.66 -23.90 0.33
N GLN A 28 0.42 -23.73 -0.41
CA GLN A 28 1.78 -23.73 0.12
C GLN A 28 2.26 -22.33 0.53
N SER A 29 1.53 -21.27 0.13
CA SER A 29 1.84 -19.91 0.55
C SER A 29 1.40 -19.67 2.00
N GLN A 30 2.15 -18.85 2.73
CA GLN A 30 1.79 -18.46 4.11
C GLN A 30 0.45 -17.72 4.13
N GLY A 31 0.22 -16.81 3.17
CA GLY A 31 -1.07 -16.18 2.93
C GLY A 31 -1.43 -16.22 1.45
N ALA A 32 -2.67 -16.60 1.14
CA ALA A 32 -3.17 -16.62 -0.24
C ALA A 32 -4.63 -16.14 -0.27
N VAL A 33 -4.92 -15.12 -1.07
CA VAL A 33 -6.27 -14.55 -1.21
C VAL A 33 -6.58 -14.35 -2.69
N VAL A 34 -7.75 -14.78 -3.09
CA VAL A 34 -8.39 -14.40 -4.36
C VAL A 34 -9.33 -13.24 -4.08
N ALA A 35 -9.17 -12.12 -4.78
CA ALA A 35 -10.08 -11.00 -4.68
C ALA A 35 -10.72 -10.71 -6.02
N SER A 36 -11.96 -10.21 -6.01
CA SER A 36 -12.67 -9.84 -7.24
C SER A 36 -13.60 -8.64 -7.08
N ILE A 37 -13.69 -7.86 -8.15
CA ILE A 37 -14.72 -6.85 -8.40
C ILE A 37 -15.24 -7.11 -9.83
N GLY A 38 -16.55 -7.32 -9.98
CA GLY A 38 -17.11 -7.77 -11.25
C GLY A 38 -16.50 -9.11 -11.68
N LYS A 39 -15.95 -9.19 -12.88
CA LYS A 39 -15.21 -10.35 -13.40
C LYS A 39 -13.69 -10.19 -13.32
N THR A 40 -13.20 -9.01 -12.92
CA THR A 40 -11.78 -8.81 -12.64
C THR A 40 -11.41 -9.54 -11.37
N THR A 41 -10.43 -10.43 -11.45
CA THR A 41 -10.01 -11.34 -10.37
C THR A 41 -8.51 -11.40 -10.27
N VAL A 42 -7.99 -11.25 -9.06
CA VAL A 42 -6.56 -11.39 -8.75
C VAL A 42 -6.34 -12.46 -7.70
N LEU A 43 -5.27 -13.23 -7.84
CA LEU A 43 -4.73 -14.08 -6.79
C LEU A 43 -3.51 -13.38 -6.21
N VAL A 44 -3.49 -13.19 -4.90
CA VAL A 44 -2.33 -12.65 -4.19
C VAL A 44 -1.78 -13.70 -3.25
N THR A 45 -0.47 -13.89 -3.28
CA THR A 45 0.26 -14.72 -2.33
C THR A 45 1.26 -13.88 -1.58
N ALA A 46 1.37 -14.11 -0.26
CA ALA A 46 2.33 -13.48 0.62
C ALA A 46 3.18 -14.55 1.29
N ASN A 47 4.50 -14.41 1.20
CA ASN A 47 5.46 -15.32 1.79
C ASN A 47 6.62 -14.53 2.40
N ALA A 48 7.14 -15.02 3.52
CA ALA A 48 8.34 -14.47 4.14
C ALA A 48 9.35 -15.57 4.48
N ALA A 49 10.62 -15.26 4.36
CA ALA A 49 11.71 -16.11 4.80
C ALA A 49 11.68 -16.29 6.32
N LYS A 50 12.14 -17.45 6.81
CA LYS A 50 12.19 -17.75 8.27
C LYS A 50 13.33 -17.03 8.98
N GLY A 51 14.30 -16.48 8.27
CA GLY A 51 15.46 -15.80 8.84
C GLY A 51 15.90 -14.63 7.97
N VAL A 52 16.76 -13.81 8.54
CA VAL A 52 17.39 -12.67 7.87
C VAL A 52 18.59 -13.16 7.07
N ARG A 53 18.78 -12.65 5.87
CA ARG A 53 19.95 -12.90 5.03
C ARG A 53 21.13 -12.04 5.52
N ASP A 54 22.32 -12.62 5.58
CA ASP A 54 23.52 -11.90 6.00
C ASP A 54 23.80 -10.65 5.15
N GLY A 55 24.18 -9.57 5.80
CA GLY A 55 24.58 -8.32 5.17
C GLY A 55 23.44 -7.44 4.66
N ILE A 56 22.19 -7.72 5.02
CA ILE A 56 21.04 -6.84 4.70
C ILE A 56 20.87 -5.79 5.79
N ASP A 57 20.86 -4.53 5.36
CA ASP A 57 20.67 -3.31 6.17
C ASP A 57 19.31 -2.63 5.94
N PHE A 58 18.43 -3.20 5.10
CA PHE A 58 17.10 -2.69 4.77
C PHE A 58 16.05 -3.79 4.83
N PHE A 59 14.77 -3.44 4.79
CA PHE A 59 13.67 -4.40 4.68
C PHE A 59 13.47 -4.84 3.21
N PRO A 60 13.80 -6.10 2.86
CA PRO A 60 13.69 -6.61 1.50
C PRO A 60 12.25 -7.06 1.19
N LEU A 61 11.36 -6.10 0.93
CA LEU A 61 10.02 -6.35 0.42
C LEU A 61 10.04 -6.34 -1.11
N THR A 62 9.63 -7.44 -1.72
CA THR A 62 9.45 -7.58 -3.17
C THR A 62 7.96 -7.69 -3.47
N VAL A 63 7.47 -6.85 -4.38
CA VAL A 63 6.10 -6.91 -4.89
C VAL A 63 6.14 -7.11 -6.39
N ASP A 64 5.54 -8.21 -6.86
CA ASP A 64 5.45 -8.55 -8.27
C ASP A 64 3.98 -8.58 -8.71
N VAL A 65 3.69 -8.00 -9.88
CA VAL A 65 2.37 -8.04 -10.51
C VAL A 65 2.50 -8.71 -11.87
N GLU A 66 1.79 -9.82 -12.04
CA GLU A 66 1.79 -10.61 -13.27
C GLU A 66 0.46 -10.43 -14.02
N GLU A 67 0.49 -9.59 -15.05
CA GLU A 67 -0.59 -9.42 -16.00
C GLU A 67 -0.40 -10.42 -17.14
N ARG A 68 -1.13 -11.52 -17.08
CA ARG A 68 -1.06 -12.58 -18.11
C ARG A 68 -2.09 -12.34 -19.20
N ALA A 69 -1.69 -12.48 -20.46
CA ALA A 69 -2.55 -12.25 -21.62
C ALA A 69 -3.84 -13.11 -21.57
N TYR A 70 -3.75 -14.33 -21.03
CA TYR A 70 -4.91 -15.22 -20.88
C TYR A 70 -6.00 -14.64 -19.99
N ALA A 71 -5.67 -13.80 -19.00
CA ALA A 71 -6.65 -13.17 -18.11
C ALA A 71 -7.66 -12.29 -18.87
N ALA A 72 -7.24 -11.71 -19.98
CA ALA A 72 -8.09 -10.94 -20.90
C ALA A 72 -8.53 -11.76 -22.14
N GLY A 73 -8.36 -13.10 -22.11
CA GLY A 73 -8.69 -13.97 -23.24
C GLY A 73 -7.79 -13.77 -24.47
N LYS A 74 -6.58 -13.25 -24.26
CA LYS A 74 -5.64 -12.93 -25.35
C LYS A 74 -4.45 -13.88 -25.36
N ILE A 75 -3.80 -13.96 -26.50
CA ILE A 75 -2.50 -14.64 -26.68
C ILE A 75 -1.42 -13.55 -26.76
N PRO A 76 -0.23 -13.76 -26.15
CA PRO A 76 0.86 -12.79 -26.25
C PRO A 76 1.16 -12.42 -27.70
N GLY A 77 1.23 -11.10 -27.98
CA GLY A 77 1.28 -10.55 -29.34
C GLY A 77 2.65 -10.49 -30.00
N SER A 78 3.74 -10.98 -29.31
CA SER A 78 5.08 -10.97 -29.89
C SER A 78 5.30 -12.12 -30.88
N PHE A 79 6.37 -12.03 -31.70
CA PHE A 79 6.78 -13.10 -32.61
C PHE A 79 6.89 -14.47 -31.93
N PHE A 80 7.45 -14.49 -30.70
CA PHE A 80 7.60 -15.71 -29.91
C PHE A 80 6.33 -16.20 -29.24
N ARG A 81 5.25 -15.43 -29.25
CA ARG A 81 3.98 -15.73 -28.58
C ARG A 81 4.14 -16.15 -27.13
N ARG A 82 5.04 -15.48 -26.41
CA ARG A 82 5.34 -15.68 -24.99
C ARG A 82 5.06 -14.40 -24.20
N GLU A 83 4.77 -14.57 -22.92
CA GLU A 83 4.78 -13.47 -21.96
C GLU A 83 6.19 -12.87 -21.93
N GLY A 84 6.27 -11.55 -22.05
CA GLY A 84 7.51 -10.81 -22.03
C GLY A 84 7.84 -10.25 -20.66
N ARG A 85 8.52 -9.11 -20.63
CA ARG A 85 8.72 -8.34 -19.42
C ARG A 85 7.38 -7.79 -18.91
N PRO A 86 7.25 -7.53 -17.58
CA PRO A 86 6.08 -6.86 -17.03
C PRO A 86 5.78 -5.55 -17.79
N SER A 87 4.51 -5.26 -17.95
CA SER A 87 4.07 -4.01 -18.56
C SER A 87 4.47 -2.82 -17.66
N GLN A 88 4.53 -1.61 -18.23
CA GLN A 88 4.74 -0.40 -17.45
C GLN A 88 3.64 -0.25 -16.38
N GLN A 89 2.41 -0.60 -16.70
CA GLN A 89 1.29 -0.58 -15.77
C GLN A 89 1.49 -1.56 -14.61
N ALA A 90 1.95 -2.79 -14.89
CA ALA A 90 2.27 -3.77 -13.85
C ALA A 90 3.34 -3.25 -12.88
N ILE A 91 4.41 -2.62 -13.40
CA ILE A 91 5.49 -2.02 -12.59
C ILE A 91 4.94 -0.89 -11.71
N LEU A 92 4.09 -0.03 -12.25
CA LEU A 92 3.46 1.05 -11.48
C LEU A 92 2.52 0.48 -10.41
N THR A 93 1.78 -0.58 -10.73
CA THR A 93 0.93 -1.28 -9.76
C THR A 93 1.75 -1.92 -8.63
N CYS A 94 2.93 -2.50 -8.91
CA CYS A 94 3.85 -2.98 -7.86
C CYS A 94 4.19 -1.86 -6.87
N ARG A 95 4.55 -0.69 -7.38
CA ARG A 95 4.89 0.48 -6.55
C ARG A 95 3.69 1.01 -5.77
N LEU A 96 2.52 0.98 -6.39
CA LEU A 96 1.26 1.40 -5.76
C LEU A 96 0.89 0.49 -4.59
N ILE A 97 1.19 -0.82 -4.68
CA ILE A 97 0.99 -1.80 -3.61
C ILE A 97 2.06 -1.63 -2.51
N ASP A 98 3.34 -1.55 -2.89
CA ASP A 98 4.47 -1.45 -1.96
C ASP A 98 4.35 -0.23 -1.03
N ARG A 99 3.99 0.92 -1.57
CA ARG A 99 4.00 2.20 -0.88
C ARG A 99 3.14 2.25 0.39
N PRO A 100 1.87 1.81 0.42
CA PRO A 100 1.09 1.79 1.65
C PRO A 100 1.38 0.59 2.55
N LEU A 101 1.88 -0.54 2.01
CA LEU A 101 2.12 -1.75 2.80
C LEU A 101 3.45 -1.72 3.55
N ARG A 102 4.51 -1.21 2.93
CA ARG A 102 5.87 -1.19 3.50
C ARG A 102 5.95 -0.54 4.89
N PRO A 103 5.35 0.63 5.16
CA PRO A 103 5.40 1.26 6.48
C PRO A 103 4.55 0.56 7.55
N ALA A 104 3.77 -0.46 7.19
CA ALA A 104 2.99 -1.25 8.13
C ALA A 104 3.72 -2.51 8.62
N PHE A 105 4.97 -2.73 8.22
CA PHE A 105 5.82 -3.75 8.84
C PHE A 105 6.56 -3.15 10.03
N PRO A 106 6.83 -3.95 11.08
CA PRO A 106 7.50 -3.46 12.28
C PRO A 106 8.92 -2.98 11.99
N ASP A 107 9.38 -2.00 12.76
CA ASP A 107 10.76 -1.54 12.72
C ASP A 107 11.71 -2.70 13.05
N GLY A 108 12.83 -2.77 12.33
CA GLY A 108 13.81 -3.83 12.47
C GLY A 108 13.40 -5.17 11.85
N TYR A 109 12.23 -5.27 11.23
CA TYR A 109 11.86 -6.47 10.47
C TYR A 109 12.64 -6.52 9.16
N ARG A 110 13.50 -7.55 8.99
CA ARG A 110 14.39 -7.68 7.82
C ARG A 110 14.31 -9.04 7.13
N ASN A 111 13.32 -9.86 7.45
CA ASN A 111 13.08 -11.10 6.73
C ASN A 111 12.63 -10.78 5.31
N GLU A 112 13.25 -11.40 4.31
CA GLU A 112 12.83 -11.26 2.91
C GLU A 112 11.35 -11.62 2.78
N THR A 113 10.56 -10.70 2.26
CA THR A 113 9.11 -10.86 2.12
C THR A 113 8.73 -10.62 0.67
N GLN A 114 7.95 -11.53 0.10
CA GLN A 114 7.48 -11.46 -1.27
C GLN A 114 5.96 -11.47 -1.31
N ILE A 115 5.39 -10.53 -2.08
CA ILE A 115 3.99 -10.47 -2.45
C ILE A 115 3.90 -10.62 -3.95
N VAL A 116 3.20 -11.66 -4.42
CA VAL A 116 2.96 -11.87 -5.85
C VAL A 116 1.48 -11.75 -6.13
N VAL A 117 1.14 -10.86 -7.04
CA VAL A 117 -0.21 -10.64 -7.56
C VAL A 117 -0.29 -11.23 -8.95
N THR A 118 -1.15 -12.21 -9.15
CA THR A 118 -1.43 -12.79 -10.46
C THR A 118 -2.85 -12.41 -10.88
N VAL A 119 -2.97 -11.71 -12.01
CA VAL A 119 -4.26 -11.37 -12.59
C VAL A 119 -4.81 -12.62 -13.28
N LEU A 120 -5.84 -13.23 -12.67
CA LEU A 120 -6.48 -14.46 -13.16
C LEU A 120 -7.57 -14.19 -14.19
N GLY A 121 -8.26 -13.06 -14.06
CA GLY A 121 -9.31 -12.61 -14.97
C GLY A 121 -9.33 -11.09 -15.03
N ALA A 122 -9.49 -10.55 -16.22
CA ALA A 122 -9.65 -9.11 -16.46
C ALA A 122 -10.85 -8.89 -17.39
N ASP A 123 -11.90 -8.28 -16.86
CA ASP A 123 -13.10 -7.98 -17.62
C ASP A 123 -12.96 -6.75 -18.53
N GLN A 124 -11.82 -6.08 -18.46
CA GLN A 124 -11.51 -4.84 -19.18
C GLN A 124 -12.47 -3.69 -18.85
N VAL A 125 -13.20 -3.81 -17.77
CA VAL A 125 -14.13 -2.81 -17.22
C VAL A 125 -13.60 -2.31 -15.88
N ASN A 126 -13.25 -3.22 -14.96
CA ASN A 126 -12.83 -2.89 -13.62
C ASN A 126 -11.28 -2.97 -13.48
N PRO A 127 -10.60 -1.88 -13.08
CA PRO A 127 -9.16 -1.90 -12.79
C PRO A 127 -8.81 -2.89 -11.69
N HIS A 128 -7.64 -3.53 -11.82
CA HIS A 128 -7.16 -4.53 -10.84
C HIS A 128 -6.17 -3.96 -9.81
N ASP A 129 -5.64 -2.77 -10.00
CA ASP A 129 -4.56 -2.20 -9.21
C ASP A 129 -4.93 -1.98 -7.74
N VAL A 130 -6.02 -1.26 -7.47
CA VAL A 130 -6.52 -1.03 -6.10
C VAL A 130 -7.07 -2.30 -5.48
N LEU A 131 -7.69 -3.18 -6.29
CA LEU A 131 -8.10 -4.51 -5.87
C LEU A 131 -6.89 -5.32 -5.36
N ALA A 132 -5.74 -5.20 -6.04
CA ALA A 132 -4.50 -5.85 -5.65
C ALA A 132 -3.93 -5.32 -4.32
N ILE A 133 -4.05 -4.02 -4.01
CA ILE A 133 -3.67 -3.47 -2.70
C ILE A 133 -4.48 -4.13 -1.59
N ASN A 134 -5.80 -4.14 -1.74
CA ASN A 134 -6.72 -4.71 -0.76
C ASN A 134 -6.50 -6.23 -0.58
N ALA A 135 -6.26 -6.94 -1.67
CA ALA A 135 -5.97 -8.38 -1.64
C ALA A 135 -4.62 -8.70 -0.99
N SER A 136 -3.59 -7.86 -1.23
CA SER A 136 -2.26 -8.00 -0.62
C SER A 136 -2.32 -7.80 0.88
N SER A 137 -3.05 -6.78 1.34
CA SER A 137 -3.30 -6.58 2.77
C SER A 137 -4.05 -7.76 3.38
N ALA A 138 -5.12 -8.25 2.73
CA ALA A 138 -5.87 -9.43 3.20
C ALA A 138 -4.99 -10.70 3.27
N ALA A 139 -4.09 -10.91 2.30
CA ALA A 139 -3.17 -12.05 2.30
C ALA A 139 -2.15 -11.95 3.46
N LEU A 140 -1.63 -10.76 3.73
CA LEU A 140 -0.75 -10.52 4.87
C LEU A 140 -1.47 -10.77 6.21
N MET A 141 -2.72 -10.32 6.35
CA MET A 141 -3.52 -10.52 7.58
C MET A 141 -3.72 -11.99 7.96
N ILE A 142 -3.74 -12.89 6.99
CA ILE A 142 -3.95 -14.35 7.24
C ILE A 142 -2.65 -15.17 7.15
N SER A 143 -1.50 -14.54 6.91
CA SER A 143 -0.23 -15.23 6.68
C SER A 143 0.57 -15.52 7.94
N GLY A 144 0.33 -14.77 9.03
CA GLY A 144 1.19 -14.76 10.22
C GLY A 144 2.45 -13.91 10.08
N ILE A 145 2.72 -13.32 8.92
CA ILE A 145 3.82 -12.35 8.73
C ILE A 145 3.53 -11.11 9.59
N PRO A 146 4.54 -10.55 10.30
CA PRO A 146 4.35 -9.34 11.10
C PRO A 146 3.88 -8.18 10.22
N PHE A 147 2.65 -7.73 10.45
CA PHE A 147 2.01 -6.70 9.65
C PHE A 147 0.97 -5.94 10.47
N ASP A 148 1.15 -4.61 10.58
CA ASP A 148 0.25 -3.70 11.31
C ASP A 148 -0.87 -3.19 10.39
N GLY A 149 -1.67 -4.15 9.88
CA GLY A 149 -2.85 -3.89 9.06
C GLY A 149 -4.16 -4.18 9.83
N PRO A 150 -5.30 -4.25 9.12
CA PRO A 150 -5.43 -4.20 7.65
C PRO A 150 -5.33 -2.80 7.06
N ILE A 151 -4.86 -2.75 5.81
CA ILE A 151 -4.85 -1.55 4.97
C ILE A 151 -5.96 -1.68 3.94
N GLY A 152 -6.80 -0.65 3.84
CA GLY A 152 -7.80 -0.52 2.80
C GLY A 152 -7.37 0.51 1.77
N ALA A 153 -7.82 0.33 0.52
CA ALA A 153 -7.57 1.27 -0.56
C ALA A 153 -8.80 1.43 -1.45
N VAL A 154 -8.93 2.62 -2.02
CA VAL A 154 -9.97 2.97 -2.99
C VAL A 154 -9.39 3.85 -4.09
N ARG A 155 -9.85 3.67 -5.33
CA ARG A 155 -9.75 4.66 -6.39
C ARG A 155 -11.05 5.43 -6.45
N VAL A 156 -11.00 6.75 -6.54
CA VAL A 156 -12.16 7.60 -6.77
C VAL A 156 -11.90 8.51 -7.96
N ALA A 157 -12.89 8.67 -8.84
CA ALA A 157 -12.87 9.61 -9.94
C ALA A 157 -13.81 10.78 -9.66
N TYR A 158 -13.41 11.99 -10.03
CA TYR A 158 -14.26 13.18 -9.94
C TYR A 158 -14.95 13.38 -11.28
N SER A 159 -16.26 13.23 -11.28
CA SER A 159 -17.07 13.33 -12.51
C SER A 159 -17.18 14.75 -13.03
N GLN A 160 -17.64 14.91 -14.28
CA GLN A 160 -17.91 16.22 -14.88
C GLN A 160 -19.07 16.95 -14.22
N GLU A 161 -19.92 16.24 -13.47
CA GLU A 161 -21.03 16.77 -12.66
C GLU A 161 -20.59 17.21 -11.26
N GLY A 162 -19.33 16.99 -10.90
CA GLY A 162 -18.81 17.41 -9.59
C GLY A 162 -19.06 16.42 -8.46
N THR A 163 -19.13 15.12 -8.74
CA THR A 163 -19.32 14.06 -7.75
C THR A 163 -18.16 13.07 -7.74
N TRP A 164 -17.86 12.48 -6.57
CA TRP A 164 -16.87 11.43 -6.43
C TRP A 164 -17.50 10.04 -6.66
N VAL A 165 -16.92 9.28 -7.60
CA VAL A 165 -17.33 7.91 -7.96
C VAL A 165 -16.27 6.94 -7.44
N ALA A 166 -16.67 6.00 -6.57
CA ALA A 166 -15.76 5.02 -6.00
C ALA A 166 -15.57 3.80 -6.90
N HIS A 167 -14.34 3.30 -6.94
CA HIS A 167 -13.94 2.18 -7.79
C HIS A 167 -14.47 2.32 -9.23
N PRO A 168 -14.15 3.45 -9.90
CA PRO A 168 -14.64 3.72 -11.26
C PRO A 168 -14.22 2.60 -12.20
N THR A 169 -15.04 2.34 -13.20
CA THR A 169 -14.64 1.59 -14.39
C THR A 169 -13.59 2.38 -15.17
N PHE A 170 -12.89 1.76 -16.11
CA PHE A 170 -12.00 2.50 -17.02
C PHE A 170 -12.74 3.63 -17.74
N GLU A 171 -13.96 3.38 -18.22
CA GLU A 171 -14.79 4.38 -18.89
C GLU A 171 -15.18 5.54 -17.96
N GLU A 172 -15.61 5.25 -16.74
CA GLU A 172 -15.94 6.27 -15.72
C GLU A 172 -14.70 7.09 -15.31
N GLY A 173 -13.53 6.44 -15.17
CA GLY A 173 -12.27 7.10 -14.92
C GLY A 173 -11.86 8.05 -16.04
N ASP A 174 -11.88 7.57 -17.29
CA ASP A 174 -11.53 8.35 -18.47
C ASP A 174 -12.51 9.52 -18.72
N ALA A 175 -13.77 9.37 -18.35
CA ALA A 175 -14.80 10.42 -18.40
C ALA A 175 -14.70 11.42 -17.22
N GLY A 176 -13.97 11.08 -16.16
CA GLY A 176 -13.73 11.97 -15.03
C GLY A 176 -12.75 13.09 -15.35
N THR A 177 -12.72 14.12 -14.51
CA THR A 177 -11.79 15.25 -14.62
C THR A 177 -10.53 15.06 -13.77
N PHE A 178 -10.63 14.23 -12.73
CA PHE A 178 -9.55 14.01 -11.76
C PHE A 178 -9.70 12.65 -11.08
N GLU A 179 -8.59 12.03 -10.71
CA GLU A 179 -8.57 10.78 -9.98
C GLU A 179 -7.74 10.87 -8.70
N LEU A 180 -8.18 10.13 -7.69
CA LEU A 180 -7.42 9.86 -6.47
C LEU A 180 -7.34 8.35 -6.25
N VAL A 181 -6.17 7.85 -5.92
CA VAL A 181 -5.98 6.54 -5.27
C VAL A 181 -5.56 6.82 -3.83
N VAL A 182 -6.35 6.34 -2.89
CA VAL A 182 -6.14 6.58 -1.46
C VAL A 182 -6.04 5.24 -0.75
N ALA A 183 -5.01 5.08 0.08
CA ALA A 183 -4.88 3.95 0.98
C ALA A 183 -4.68 4.42 2.42
N GLY A 184 -5.24 3.67 3.36
CA GLY A 184 -5.16 4.00 4.77
C GLY A 184 -5.49 2.83 5.69
N ARG A 185 -5.25 3.03 6.97
CA ARG A 185 -5.63 2.11 8.04
C ARG A 185 -6.60 2.77 9.01
N GLU A 186 -7.46 1.97 9.61
CA GLU A 186 -8.37 2.44 10.67
C GLU A 186 -7.62 2.59 11.98
N LEU A 187 -7.79 3.72 12.63
CA LEU A 187 -7.26 4.04 13.95
C LEU A 187 -8.21 3.55 15.07
N ASP A 188 -7.71 3.48 16.31
CA ASP A 188 -8.49 3.06 17.48
C ASP A 188 -9.72 3.94 17.75
N ASN A 189 -9.68 5.21 17.35
CA ASN A 189 -10.82 6.14 17.45
C ASN A 189 -11.86 5.94 16.33
N GLY A 190 -11.65 4.95 15.44
CA GLY A 190 -12.53 4.66 14.32
C GLY A 190 -12.38 5.61 13.12
N ASP A 191 -11.42 6.54 13.13
CA ASP A 191 -11.06 7.33 11.94
C ASP A 191 -10.07 6.55 11.07
N VAL A 192 -9.77 7.06 9.86
CA VAL A 192 -8.80 6.48 8.94
C VAL A 192 -7.58 7.38 8.84
N ALA A 193 -6.42 6.85 9.20
CA ALA A 193 -5.14 7.46 8.86
C ALA A 193 -4.84 7.20 7.38
N ILE A 194 -4.81 8.25 6.59
CA ILE A 194 -4.42 8.17 5.17
C ILE A 194 -2.91 7.99 5.11
N MET A 195 -2.46 6.89 4.53
CA MET A 195 -1.05 6.52 4.43
C MET A 195 -0.45 6.79 3.05
N MET A 196 -1.28 6.76 2.00
CA MET A 196 -0.84 6.96 0.62
C MET A 196 -1.93 7.67 -0.16
N VAL A 197 -1.50 8.63 -0.96
CA VAL A 197 -2.32 9.33 -1.97
C VAL A 197 -1.55 9.36 -3.28
N GLU A 198 -2.19 8.95 -4.36
CA GLU A 198 -1.81 9.24 -5.73
C GLU A 198 -2.94 10.06 -6.36
N ALA A 199 -2.61 11.15 -7.02
CA ALA A 199 -3.58 12.10 -7.53
C ALA A 199 -3.17 12.63 -8.90
N GLY A 200 -4.11 12.80 -9.79
CA GLY A 200 -3.84 13.36 -11.11
C GLY A 200 -5.09 13.77 -11.86
N GLY A 201 -4.95 14.75 -12.73
CA GLY A 201 -5.95 15.04 -13.76
C GLY A 201 -5.97 13.95 -14.82
N THR A 202 -7.15 13.65 -15.35
CA THR A 202 -7.29 12.73 -16.47
C THR A 202 -6.75 13.33 -17.76
N GLU A 203 -6.48 12.52 -18.78
CA GLU A 203 -5.91 12.97 -20.05
C GLU A 203 -6.74 14.08 -20.71
N LYS A 204 -8.07 14.00 -20.62
CA LYS A 204 -9.01 14.96 -21.21
C LYS A 204 -9.48 16.06 -20.26
N SER A 205 -8.92 16.14 -19.04
CA SER A 205 -9.38 17.10 -18.02
C SER A 205 -9.37 18.55 -18.49
N PHE A 206 -8.39 18.94 -19.33
CA PHE A 206 -8.32 20.29 -19.89
C PHE A 206 -9.52 20.60 -20.81
N GLU A 207 -9.91 19.66 -21.67
CA GLU A 207 -11.07 19.79 -22.56
C GLU A 207 -12.36 19.87 -21.75
N PHE A 208 -12.51 19.04 -20.72
CA PHE A 208 -13.68 19.06 -19.84
C PHE A 208 -13.82 20.40 -19.11
N TYR A 209 -12.72 20.95 -18.60
CA TYR A 209 -12.72 22.27 -17.97
C TYR A 209 -13.04 23.41 -18.94
N ALA A 210 -12.58 23.33 -20.19
CA ALA A 210 -12.92 24.29 -21.22
C ALA A 210 -14.41 24.23 -21.59
N ASN A 211 -15.05 23.07 -21.46
CA ASN A 211 -16.47 22.84 -21.71
C ASN A 211 -17.35 23.08 -20.46
N GLY A 212 -16.80 23.62 -19.38
CA GLY A 212 -17.57 24.05 -18.20
C GLY A 212 -17.63 23.04 -17.06
N ALA A 213 -16.89 21.94 -17.10
CA ALA A 213 -16.81 21.04 -15.96
C ALA A 213 -16.22 21.74 -14.72
N PRO A 214 -16.65 21.38 -13.50
CA PRO A 214 -16.13 21.97 -12.27
C PRO A 214 -14.62 21.73 -12.13
N LYS A 215 -13.87 22.80 -11.87
CA LYS A 215 -12.43 22.71 -11.62
C LYS A 215 -12.16 22.09 -10.27
N VAL A 216 -11.16 21.22 -10.22
CA VAL A 216 -10.71 20.60 -8.98
C VAL A 216 -9.76 21.55 -8.27
N SER A 217 -10.20 22.05 -7.11
CA SER A 217 -9.41 22.86 -6.19
C SER A 217 -8.90 22.00 -5.03
N GLU A 218 -7.99 22.55 -4.22
CA GLU A 218 -7.52 21.89 -3.00
C GLU A 218 -8.66 21.50 -2.06
N ALA A 219 -9.71 22.32 -1.98
CA ALA A 219 -10.90 22.02 -1.17
C ALA A 219 -11.67 20.80 -1.71
N VAL A 220 -11.77 20.64 -3.03
CA VAL A 220 -12.39 19.48 -3.67
C VAL A 220 -11.54 18.22 -3.40
N ILE A 221 -10.21 18.32 -3.49
CA ILE A 221 -9.30 17.21 -3.18
C ILE A 221 -9.44 16.80 -1.71
N ALA A 222 -9.44 17.77 -0.79
CA ALA A 222 -9.64 17.50 0.64
C ALA A 222 -10.97 16.78 0.92
N ALA A 223 -12.06 17.21 0.26
CA ALA A 223 -13.35 16.54 0.36
C ALA A 223 -13.33 15.12 -0.22
N GLY A 224 -12.60 14.89 -1.31
CA GLY A 224 -12.40 13.56 -1.89
C GLY A 224 -11.61 12.63 -0.98
N LEU A 225 -10.58 13.14 -0.31
CA LEU A 225 -9.80 12.39 0.68
C LEU A 225 -10.68 12.00 1.89
N GLU A 226 -11.52 12.93 2.37
CA GLU A 226 -12.43 12.62 3.48
C GLU A 226 -13.48 11.59 3.06
N ALA A 227 -14.08 11.74 1.88
CA ALA A 227 -15.05 10.77 1.34
C ALA A 227 -14.42 9.38 1.16
N SER A 228 -13.14 9.28 0.76
CA SER A 228 -12.45 8.01 0.54
C SER A 228 -12.39 7.12 1.78
N LYS A 229 -12.40 7.70 2.99
CA LYS A 229 -12.36 6.98 4.26
C LYS A 229 -13.50 5.98 4.42
N GLN A 230 -14.68 6.26 3.87
CA GLN A 230 -15.82 5.34 3.91
C GLN A 230 -15.49 4.02 3.22
N TRP A 231 -15.02 4.06 1.98
CA TRP A 231 -14.72 2.87 1.18
C TRP A 231 -13.49 2.12 1.68
N ILE A 232 -12.52 2.84 2.24
CA ILE A 232 -11.37 2.24 2.94
C ILE A 232 -11.87 1.40 4.13
N LYS A 233 -12.77 1.92 4.96
CA LYS A 233 -13.38 1.17 6.08
C LYS A 233 -14.17 -0.04 5.61
N GLU A 234 -14.90 0.06 4.51
CA GLU A 234 -15.65 -1.08 3.93
C GLU A 234 -14.70 -2.22 3.55
N SER A 235 -13.60 -1.92 2.87
CA SER A 235 -12.58 -2.91 2.53
C SER A 235 -11.92 -3.50 3.79
N ILE A 236 -11.54 -2.69 4.75
CA ILE A 236 -10.95 -3.12 6.03
C ILE A 236 -11.89 -4.05 6.78
N LYS A 237 -13.19 -3.73 6.83
CA LYS A 237 -14.20 -4.57 7.46
C LYS A 237 -14.27 -5.96 6.83
N LEU A 238 -14.25 -6.05 5.50
CA LEU A 238 -14.25 -7.33 4.80
C LEU A 238 -12.97 -8.14 5.05
N GLN A 239 -11.81 -7.49 5.09
CA GLN A 239 -10.54 -8.14 5.42
C GLN A 239 -10.55 -8.71 6.84
N ARG A 240 -11.06 -7.96 7.83
CA ARG A 240 -11.24 -8.44 9.21
C ARG A 240 -12.23 -9.61 9.28
N GLN A 241 -13.32 -9.56 8.52
CA GLN A 241 -14.28 -10.67 8.45
C GLN A 241 -13.64 -11.94 7.86
N LEU A 242 -12.82 -11.80 6.79
CA LEU A 242 -12.08 -12.92 6.23
C LEU A 242 -11.13 -13.52 7.27
N THR A 243 -10.33 -12.69 7.95
CA THR A 243 -9.41 -13.13 9.00
C THR A 243 -10.12 -13.86 10.13
N ALA A 244 -11.23 -13.30 10.61
CA ALA A 244 -12.05 -13.95 11.65
C ALA A 244 -12.60 -15.30 11.18
N SER A 245 -13.08 -15.41 9.94
CA SER A 245 -13.56 -16.66 9.35
C SER A 245 -12.46 -17.70 9.19
N VAL A 246 -11.24 -17.28 8.83
CA VAL A 246 -10.07 -18.16 8.76
C VAL A 246 -9.71 -18.70 10.15
N ILE A 247 -9.69 -17.83 11.16
CA ILE A 247 -9.41 -18.22 12.55
C ILE A 247 -10.47 -19.21 13.07
N ALA A 248 -11.75 -18.96 12.78
CA ALA A 248 -12.84 -19.84 13.17
C ALA A 248 -12.75 -21.24 12.51
N ALA A 249 -12.32 -21.30 11.25
CA ALA A 249 -12.26 -22.54 10.48
C ALA A 249 -10.95 -23.33 10.69
N ARG A 250 -9.82 -22.66 10.93
CA ARG A 250 -8.48 -23.28 10.94
C ARG A 250 -7.73 -23.14 12.25
N GLY A 251 -8.28 -22.41 13.20
CA GLY A 251 -7.61 -22.06 14.46
C GLY A 251 -6.77 -20.79 14.34
N LYS A 252 -6.07 -20.48 15.41
CA LYS A 252 -5.24 -19.27 15.53
C LYS A 252 -4.17 -19.24 14.43
N ILE A 253 -3.99 -18.08 13.83
CA ILE A 253 -2.88 -17.82 12.91
C ILE A 253 -1.61 -17.70 13.75
N GLU A 254 -0.66 -18.61 13.52
CA GLU A 254 0.61 -18.58 14.24
C GLU A 254 1.51 -17.47 13.65
N PRO A 255 1.96 -16.52 14.50
CA PRO A 255 2.81 -15.45 14.04
C PRO A 255 4.21 -15.97 13.67
N LEU A 256 4.77 -15.45 12.58
CA LEU A 256 6.15 -15.71 12.21
C LEU A 256 7.09 -15.13 13.29
N THR A 257 7.92 -15.99 13.86
CA THR A 257 8.94 -15.56 14.80
C THR A 257 10.09 -14.91 14.06
N TYR A 258 10.49 -13.72 14.49
CA TYR A 258 11.65 -13.00 13.95
C TYR A 258 12.41 -12.29 15.06
N THR A 259 13.66 -11.96 14.79
CA THR A 259 14.48 -11.13 15.68
C THR A 259 14.61 -9.74 15.07
N PRO A 260 14.12 -8.68 15.75
CA PRO A 260 14.29 -7.32 15.25
C PRO A 260 15.77 -6.97 15.16
N VAL A 261 16.18 -6.40 14.01
CA VAL A 261 17.53 -5.89 13.80
C VAL A 261 17.43 -4.37 13.80
N LEU A 262 17.74 -3.77 14.95
CA LEU A 262 17.82 -2.32 15.09
C LEU A 262 19.28 -1.90 14.93
N ASP A 263 19.52 -0.81 14.21
CA ASP A 263 20.87 -0.31 13.95
C ASP A 263 21.42 0.52 15.11
N TYR A 264 20.62 0.75 16.15
CA TYR A 264 20.97 1.55 17.32
C TYR A 264 20.35 0.97 18.60
N SER A 265 21.01 1.21 19.73
CA SER A 265 20.46 0.89 21.04
C SER A 265 19.47 1.97 21.53
N ALA A 266 18.59 1.62 22.47
CA ALA A 266 17.68 2.59 23.08
C ALA A 266 18.43 3.75 23.77
N GLU A 267 19.63 3.50 24.28
CA GLU A 267 20.48 4.50 24.93
C GLU A 267 21.01 5.51 23.91
N VAL A 268 21.47 5.04 22.74
CA VAL A 268 21.90 5.89 21.63
C VAL A 268 20.75 6.74 21.12
N TYR A 269 19.57 6.13 20.94
CA TYR A 269 18.38 6.89 20.51
C TYR A 269 18.06 8.01 21.50
N ALA A 270 17.99 7.72 22.80
CA ALA A 270 17.69 8.70 23.84
C ALA A 270 18.72 9.84 23.90
N ALA A 271 20.00 9.51 23.69
CA ALA A 271 21.07 10.52 23.64
C ALA A 271 20.88 11.46 22.42
N VAL A 272 20.64 10.89 21.25
CA VAL A 272 20.39 11.68 20.01
C VAL A 272 19.13 12.53 20.17
N GLU A 273 18.00 11.99 20.63
CA GLU A 273 16.75 12.69 20.83
C GLU A 273 16.93 13.93 21.72
N ARG A 274 17.61 13.78 22.85
CA ARG A 274 17.89 14.88 23.80
C ARG A 274 18.61 16.07 23.17
N VAL A 275 19.58 15.81 22.27
CA VAL A 275 20.42 16.82 21.67
C VAL A 275 19.84 17.35 20.36
N ALA A 276 19.26 16.47 19.52
CA ALA A 276 18.76 16.78 18.20
C ALA A 276 17.46 17.58 18.23
N THR A 277 16.53 17.27 19.14
CA THR A 277 15.20 17.84 19.20
C THR A 277 15.22 19.38 19.18
N ALA A 278 16.03 19.99 20.05
CA ALA A 278 16.12 21.45 20.14
C ALA A 278 16.67 22.12 18.86
N LYS A 279 17.52 21.41 18.10
CA LYS A 279 18.13 21.88 16.85
C LYS A 279 17.19 21.67 15.65
N LEU A 280 16.44 20.59 15.63
CA LEU A 280 15.56 20.20 14.53
C LEU A 280 14.24 20.94 14.52
N GLN A 281 13.64 21.19 15.69
CA GLN A 281 12.35 21.89 15.78
C GLN A 281 12.29 23.23 15.02
N PRO A 282 13.28 24.13 15.08
CA PRO A 282 13.27 25.33 14.25
C PRO A 282 13.52 25.02 12.76
N ALA A 283 14.37 24.04 12.44
CA ALA A 283 14.73 23.70 11.07
C ALA A 283 13.51 23.18 10.28
N ILE A 284 12.72 22.28 10.85
CA ILE A 284 11.54 21.68 10.17
C ILE A 284 10.43 22.71 9.86
N ARG A 285 10.43 23.87 10.55
CA ARG A 285 9.44 24.93 10.34
C ARG A 285 9.78 25.88 9.20
N ILE A 286 10.94 25.77 8.60
CA ILE A 286 11.34 26.59 7.45
C ILE A 286 10.46 26.22 6.25
N SER A 287 9.76 27.20 5.68
CA SER A 287 8.81 26.96 4.59
C SER A 287 9.49 26.56 3.29
N LEU A 288 10.62 27.19 2.95
CA LEU A 288 11.32 26.90 1.71
C LEU A 288 12.11 25.57 1.81
N LYS A 289 11.79 24.61 0.95
CA LYS A 289 12.36 23.25 0.99
C LYS A 289 13.89 23.22 0.98
N LYS A 290 14.53 24.07 0.15
CA LYS A 290 16.00 24.13 0.04
C LYS A 290 16.65 24.54 1.36
N ASP A 291 16.13 25.60 1.97
CA ASP A 291 16.68 26.15 3.21
C ASP A 291 16.38 25.23 4.40
N ARG A 292 15.19 24.62 4.41
CA ARG A 292 14.82 23.59 5.40
C ARG A 292 15.77 22.40 5.36
N ASN A 293 16.05 21.87 4.19
CA ASN A 293 16.97 20.73 4.05
C ASN A 293 18.37 21.12 4.52
N ALA A 294 18.90 22.28 4.12
CA ALA A 294 20.20 22.76 4.58
C ALA A 294 20.26 22.93 6.11
N ALA A 295 19.19 23.44 6.74
CA ALA A 295 19.11 23.60 8.18
C ALA A 295 19.01 22.24 8.91
N ILE A 296 18.33 21.24 8.34
CA ILE A 296 18.28 19.87 8.86
C ILE A 296 19.66 19.23 8.76
N ASP A 297 20.35 19.34 7.63
CA ASP A 297 21.71 18.81 7.45
C ASP A 297 22.70 19.43 8.44
N GLU A 298 22.61 20.74 8.68
CA GLU A 298 23.42 21.44 9.67
C GLU A 298 23.13 20.95 11.10
N ALA A 299 21.84 20.82 11.46
CA ALA A 299 21.41 20.31 12.77
C ALA A 299 21.90 18.87 12.99
N THR A 300 21.82 18.02 11.97
CA THR A 300 22.32 16.66 11.97
C THR A 300 23.84 16.63 12.21
N ALA A 301 24.60 17.37 11.42
CA ALA A 301 26.06 17.47 11.57
C ALA A 301 26.47 18.03 12.94
N ALA A 302 25.72 19.00 13.48
CA ALA A 302 25.98 19.56 14.81
C ALA A 302 25.62 18.57 15.95
N THR A 303 24.65 17.68 15.73
CA THR A 303 24.31 16.62 16.69
C THR A 303 25.39 15.54 16.72
N VAL A 304 25.85 15.08 15.57
CA VAL A 304 26.97 14.11 15.47
C VAL A 304 28.20 14.65 16.18
N ARG A 305 28.61 15.88 15.89
CA ARG A 305 29.78 16.49 16.55
C ARG A 305 29.66 16.63 18.07
N SER A 306 28.46 16.84 18.60
CA SER A 306 28.25 16.99 20.06
C SER A 306 28.30 15.67 20.83
N GLU A 307 28.03 14.54 20.15
CA GLU A 307 28.02 13.20 20.71
C GLU A 307 29.21 12.33 20.25
N GLU A 308 30.24 12.94 19.64
CA GLU A 308 31.41 12.27 19.05
C GLU A 308 32.22 11.44 20.07
N HIS A 309 31.98 11.63 21.38
CA HIS A 309 32.60 10.87 22.46
C HIS A 309 31.88 9.56 22.82
N THR A 310 30.67 9.31 22.28
CA THR A 310 30.00 8.02 22.39
C THR A 310 30.45 7.15 21.23
N SER A 311 31.27 6.13 21.50
CA SER A 311 31.97 5.27 20.52
C SER A 311 31.05 4.53 19.52
N GLU A 312 29.72 4.57 19.71
CA GLU A 312 28.73 3.94 18.84
C GLU A 312 28.17 4.87 17.76
N LEU A 313 28.38 6.20 17.82
CA LEU A 313 27.85 7.19 16.87
C LEU A 313 28.74 7.40 15.63
N GLN A 314 29.75 6.57 15.41
CA GLN A 314 30.72 6.75 14.32
C GLN A 314 30.16 6.45 12.91
N SER A 315 28.92 5.97 12.74
CA SER A 315 28.32 5.80 11.41
C SER A 315 27.27 6.85 11.12
N HIS A 316 27.49 7.67 10.11
CA HIS A 316 26.61 8.75 9.63
C HIS A 316 25.21 8.30 9.23
N SER A 317 24.97 7.00 9.06
CA SER A 317 23.66 6.44 8.66
C SER A 317 22.62 6.46 9.78
N PHE A 318 23.01 6.47 11.06
CA PHE A 318 22.10 6.33 12.18
C PHE A 318 21.19 7.54 12.43
N ILE A 319 21.67 8.75 12.18
CA ILE A 319 20.93 9.96 12.56
C ILE A 319 19.79 10.24 11.61
N SER A 320 19.87 9.83 10.37
CA SER A 320 18.79 10.04 9.39
C SER A 320 17.54 9.18 9.63
N TYR A 321 17.66 8.11 10.44
CA TYR A 321 16.54 7.26 10.85
C TYR A 321 15.96 7.60 12.22
N ALA A 322 16.71 8.28 13.09
CA ALA A 322 16.28 8.68 14.43
C ALA A 322 15.59 10.06 14.48
N VAL A 323 15.43 10.71 13.33
CA VAL A 323 14.81 12.02 13.10
C VAL A 323 13.61 11.91 12.18
#